data_6fd68dbf3aee830c2bced0ac3d2714fe
#
_entry.id   6fd68dbf3aee830c2bced0ac3d2714fe
#
_cell.length_a   1.000
_cell.length_b   1.000
_cell.length_c   1.000
_cell.angle_alpha   90.00
_cell.angle_beta   90.00
_cell.angle_gamma   90.00
#
_symmetry.space_group_name_H-M   'P 1'
#
loop_
_entity.id
_entity.type
_entity.pdbx_description
1 polymer ?
#
loop_
_entity_poly.entity_id
_entity_poly.type
_entity_poly.pdbx_seq_one_letter_code
_entity_poly.pdbx_strand_id
1 'polypeptide(L)'
;MKKQEQNTKETVSMLVYGYLVILFAGLPLYMQNKLVMIGNAKYLFFRNTTLVLGAFVVLAVLWQGIRGERKTKRMWKKTDVFMLLYLVSAIFSYGISPCREDVLLGYPGWYMGLVTQGLLVGIYFAVSRYYDGSRSIWWIAGITAGIVTFIGLLNRLDIDVLGTFRGMENGEWNRTQLLSTIGNNNW
;
A
#
# COMPACT_ATOMS: atom_id res chain seq x y z
N MET A 1 7.54 16.62 30.18
CA MET A 1 7.56 15.23 29.71
C MET A 1 6.23 14.81 29.02
N LYS A 2 5.07 14.79 29.66
CA LYS A 2 3.78 14.37 29.03
C LYS A 2 3.43 15.10 27.73
N LYS A 3 3.68 16.40 27.62
CA LYS A 3 3.38 17.22 26.44
C LYS A 3 4.24 16.85 25.22
N GLN A 4 5.50 16.42 25.42
CA GLN A 4 6.39 15.98 24.35
C GLN A 4 6.06 14.57 23.83
N GLU A 5 5.68 13.66 24.75
CA GLU A 5 5.24 12.29 24.41
C GLU A 5 3.97 12.35 23.53
N GLN A 6 3.05 13.25 23.86
CA GLN A 6 1.86 13.51 23.06
C GLN A 6 2.22 14.03 21.66
N ASN A 7 3.15 14.97 21.55
CA ASN A 7 3.58 15.54 20.26
C ASN A 7 4.20 14.49 19.33
N THR A 8 5.03 13.57 19.83
CA THR A 8 5.65 12.54 18.97
C THR A 8 4.63 11.51 18.50
N LYS A 9 3.69 11.12 19.37
CA LYS A 9 2.59 10.22 18.97
C LYS A 9 1.70 10.85 17.92
N GLU A 10 1.37 12.12 18.05
CA GLU A 10 0.61 12.89 17.07
C GLU A 10 1.36 12.95 15.74
N THR A 11 2.67 13.21 15.75
CA THR A 11 3.49 13.23 14.53
C THR A 11 3.47 11.89 13.79
N VAL A 12 3.64 10.76 14.51
CA VAL A 12 3.59 9.44 13.89
C VAL A 12 2.18 9.12 13.37
N SER A 13 1.14 9.52 14.12
CA SER A 13 -0.25 9.37 13.66
C SER A 13 -0.51 10.14 12.37
N MET A 14 -0.01 11.38 12.26
CA MET A 14 -0.11 12.19 11.04
C MET A 14 0.64 11.57 9.86
N LEU A 15 1.82 11.01 10.08
CA LEU A 15 2.57 10.29 9.04
C LEU A 15 1.82 9.07 8.54
N VAL A 16 1.26 8.27 9.45
CA VAL A 16 0.45 7.10 9.09
C VAL A 16 -0.82 7.51 8.35
N TYR A 17 -1.49 8.57 8.80
CA TYR A 17 -2.65 9.11 8.10
C TYR A 17 -2.29 9.59 6.68
N GLY A 18 -1.24 10.39 6.53
CA GLY A 18 -0.77 10.85 5.22
C GLY A 18 -0.42 9.70 4.27
N TYR A 19 0.23 8.64 4.80
CA TYR A 19 0.50 7.44 4.04
C TYR A 19 -0.79 6.73 3.58
N LEU A 20 -1.80 6.61 4.44
CA LEU A 20 -3.09 6.03 4.05
C LEU A 20 -3.77 6.85 2.95
N VAL A 21 -3.66 8.18 3.00
CA VAL A 21 -4.14 9.05 1.91
C VAL A 21 -3.41 8.72 0.60
N ILE A 22 -2.07 8.59 0.64
CA ILE A 22 -1.27 8.21 -0.53
C ILE A 22 -1.68 6.83 -1.06
N LEU A 23 -1.95 5.86 -0.19
CA LEU A 23 -2.41 4.54 -0.61
C LEU A 23 -3.81 4.57 -1.21
N PHE A 24 -4.78 5.20 -0.57
CA PHE A 24 -6.18 5.15 -1.01
C PHE A 24 -6.49 6.11 -2.16
N ALA A 25 -5.77 7.21 -2.29
CA ALA A 25 -5.93 8.13 -3.40
C ALA A 25 -4.84 7.96 -4.47
N GLY A 26 -3.57 7.90 -4.07
CA GLY A 26 -2.44 7.89 -4.99
C GLY A 26 -2.33 6.57 -5.75
N LEU A 27 -2.28 5.43 -5.04
CA LEU A 27 -2.02 4.13 -5.66
C LEU A 27 -3.06 3.73 -6.72
N PRO A 28 -4.38 3.89 -6.51
CA PRO A 28 -5.36 3.57 -7.55
C PRO A 28 -5.23 4.44 -8.81
N LEU A 29 -4.88 5.72 -8.64
CA LEU A 29 -4.77 6.69 -9.73
C LEU A 29 -3.39 6.71 -10.40
N TYR A 30 -2.36 6.11 -9.78
CA TYR A 30 -0.99 6.17 -10.27
C TYR A 30 -0.80 5.34 -11.54
N MET A 31 -0.28 5.99 -12.58
CA MET A 31 0.11 5.39 -13.86
C MET A 31 1.42 6.04 -14.34
N GLN A 32 2.49 5.26 -14.44
CA GLN A 32 3.78 5.79 -14.92
C GLN A 32 3.83 5.83 -16.46
N ASN A 33 3.54 4.69 -17.10
CA ASN A 33 3.55 4.54 -18.56
C ASN A 33 2.16 4.11 -19.06
N LYS A 34 1.11 4.83 -18.63
CA LYS A 34 -0.27 4.46 -18.92
C LYS A 34 -0.58 3.05 -18.41
N LEU A 35 -1.20 2.20 -19.22
CA LEU A 35 -1.49 0.82 -18.85
C LEU A 35 -0.31 -0.14 -19.13
N VAL A 36 0.72 0.31 -19.84
CA VAL A 36 1.89 -0.53 -20.13
C VAL A 36 2.65 -0.81 -18.83
N MET A 37 2.78 -2.10 -18.49
CA MET A 37 3.42 -2.57 -17.24
C MET A 37 2.88 -1.91 -15.96
N ILE A 38 1.59 -1.61 -15.91
CA ILE A 38 0.97 -0.90 -14.79
C ILE A 38 1.15 -1.61 -13.45
N GLY A 39 1.14 -2.95 -13.42
CA GLY A 39 1.40 -3.75 -12.22
C GLY A 39 2.77 -3.45 -11.62
N ASN A 40 3.81 -3.34 -12.46
CA ASN A 40 5.16 -2.99 -12.04
C ASN A 40 5.21 -1.57 -11.45
N ALA A 41 4.61 -0.60 -12.15
CA ALA A 41 4.56 0.79 -11.71
C ALA A 41 3.84 0.93 -10.35
N LYS A 42 2.68 0.28 -10.19
CA LYS A 42 1.93 0.27 -8.92
C LYS A 42 2.69 -0.42 -7.79
N TYR A 43 3.34 -1.54 -8.08
CA TYR A 43 4.17 -2.22 -7.08
C TYR A 43 5.32 -1.35 -6.61
N LEU A 44 6.06 -0.71 -7.52
CA LEU A 44 7.15 0.19 -7.16
C LEU A 44 6.66 1.38 -6.34
N PHE A 45 5.52 1.97 -6.72
CA PHE A 45 4.89 3.04 -5.95
C PHE A 45 4.54 2.57 -4.53
N PHE A 46 3.83 1.45 -4.40
CA PHE A 46 3.46 0.85 -3.12
C PHE A 46 4.70 0.55 -2.26
N ARG A 47 5.68 -0.17 -2.82
CA ARG A 47 6.89 -0.56 -2.11
C ARG A 47 7.66 0.65 -1.60
N ASN A 48 7.92 1.63 -2.47
CA ASN A 48 8.75 2.78 -2.13
C ASN A 48 8.06 3.67 -1.09
N THR A 49 6.78 3.96 -1.24
CA THR A 49 6.01 4.74 -0.25
C THR A 49 5.93 4.04 1.10
N THR A 50 5.78 2.71 1.11
CA THR A 50 5.75 1.92 2.34
C THR A 50 7.11 1.89 3.04
N LEU A 51 8.20 1.75 2.29
CA LEU A 51 9.56 1.80 2.85
C LEU A 51 9.88 3.18 3.44
N VAL A 52 9.48 4.26 2.77
CA VAL A 52 9.64 5.62 3.29
C VAL A 52 8.86 5.80 4.58
N LEU A 53 7.59 5.39 4.63
CA LEU A 53 6.83 5.42 5.89
C LEU A 53 7.53 4.60 6.98
N GLY A 54 7.94 3.37 6.66
CA GLY A 54 8.63 2.48 7.59
C GLY A 54 9.87 3.14 8.19
N ALA A 55 10.71 3.78 7.34
CA ALA A 55 11.88 4.52 7.78
C ALA A 55 11.51 5.66 8.75
N PHE A 56 10.50 6.47 8.43
CA PHE A 56 10.06 7.54 9.33
C PHE A 56 9.50 7.03 10.65
N VAL A 57 8.72 5.96 10.63
CA VAL A 57 8.19 5.33 11.86
C VAL A 57 9.33 4.80 12.73
N VAL A 58 10.32 4.10 12.13
CA VAL A 58 11.48 3.60 12.86
C VAL A 58 12.29 4.74 13.47
N LEU A 59 12.58 5.78 12.70
CA LEU A 59 13.29 6.96 13.19
C LEU A 59 12.54 7.64 14.34
N ALA A 60 11.23 7.80 14.24
CA ALA A 60 10.41 8.38 15.30
C ALA A 60 10.43 7.52 16.58
N VAL A 61 10.35 6.19 16.45
CA VAL A 61 10.43 5.25 17.58
C VAL A 61 11.81 5.28 18.24
N LEU A 62 12.88 5.31 17.45
CA LEU A 62 14.25 5.44 17.97
C LEU A 62 14.44 6.75 18.71
N TRP A 63 13.95 7.85 18.16
CA TRP A 63 13.99 9.17 18.77
C TRP A 63 13.27 9.22 20.11
N GLN A 64 12.09 8.59 20.22
CA GLN A 64 11.38 8.41 21.48
C GLN A 64 12.23 7.63 22.51
N GLY A 65 12.90 6.56 22.05
CA GLY A 65 13.79 5.76 22.91
C GLY A 65 14.96 6.56 23.46
N ILE A 66 15.61 7.37 22.61
CA ILE A 66 16.76 8.24 23.02
C ILE A 66 16.31 9.30 24.03
N ARG A 67 15.10 9.84 23.89
CA ARG A 67 14.54 10.85 24.83
C ARG A 67 14.02 10.27 26.15
N GLY A 68 14.08 8.95 26.32
CA GLY A 68 13.57 8.29 27.52
C GLY A 68 12.04 8.39 27.68
N GLU A 69 11.33 8.66 26.59
CA GLU A 69 9.86 8.69 26.61
C GLU A 69 9.31 7.28 26.91
N ARG A 70 8.47 7.16 27.94
CA ARG A 70 7.89 5.88 28.30
C ARG A 70 6.98 5.39 27.18
N LYS A 71 7.32 4.23 26.60
CA LYS A 71 6.43 3.53 25.66
C LYS A 71 5.14 3.20 26.38
N THR A 72 4.02 3.73 25.96
CA THR A 72 2.70 3.25 26.40
C THR A 72 2.64 1.75 26.11
N LYS A 73 2.59 0.91 27.16
CA LYS A 73 2.46 -0.55 27.03
C LYS A 73 1.11 -0.85 26.38
N ARG A 74 1.07 -0.96 25.07
CA ARG A 74 -0.10 -1.48 24.39
C ARG A 74 -0.11 -3.00 24.55
N MET A 75 -1.20 -3.52 25.10
CA MET A 75 -1.40 -4.97 25.20
C MET A 75 -1.48 -5.57 23.79
N TRP A 76 -0.79 -6.68 23.60
CA TRP A 76 -0.85 -7.47 22.38
C TRP A 76 -2.26 -8.02 22.19
N LYS A 77 -2.79 -7.88 20.99
CA LYS A 77 -4.06 -8.48 20.58
C LYS A 77 -3.81 -9.84 19.93
N LYS A 78 -4.81 -10.72 19.95
CA LYS A 78 -4.73 -12.00 19.24
C LYS A 78 -4.36 -11.82 17.77
N THR A 79 -4.91 -10.78 17.12
CA THR A 79 -4.58 -10.40 15.73
C THR A 79 -3.09 -10.12 15.54
N ASP A 80 -2.41 -9.47 16.47
CA ASP A 80 -0.97 -9.20 16.38
C ASP A 80 -0.16 -10.51 16.31
N VAL A 81 -0.57 -11.49 17.12
CA VAL A 81 0.06 -12.82 17.14
C VAL A 81 -0.18 -13.54 15.80
N PHE A 82 -1.40 -13.52 15.28
CA PHE A 82 -1.70 -14.14 13.99
C PHE A 82 -0.94 -13.50 12.84
N MET A 83 -0.78 -12.17 12.83
CA MET A 83 0.02 -11.48 11.81
C MET A 83 1.50 -11.87 11.87
N LEU A 84 2.07 -12.08 13.07
CA LEU A 84 3.43 -12.58 13.21
C LEU A 84 3.56 -14.04 12.79
N LEU A 85 2.62 -14.90 13.17
CA LEU A 85 2.61 -16.31 12.75
C LEU A 85 2.51 -16.42 11.23
N TYR A 86 1.67 -15.58 10.62
CA TYR A 86 1.59 -15.47 9.15
C TYR A 86 2.94 -15.11 8.54
N LEU A 87 3.64 -14.08 9.06
CA LEU A 87 4.95 -13.70 8.55
C LEU A 87 5.99 -14.80 8.75
N VAL A 88 5.99 -15.48 9.89
CA VAL A 88 6.86 -16.62 10.18
C VAL A 88 6.61 -17.75 9.17
N SER A 89 5.34 -18.07 8.87
CA SER A 89 5.01 -19.11 7.87
C SER A 89 5.48 -18.72 6.47
N ALA A 90 5.38 -17.45 6.09
CA ALA A 90 5.89 -16.94 4.81
C ALA A 90 7.43 -17.03 4.73
N ILE A 91 8.14 -16.68 5.80
CA ILE A 91 9.61 -16.82 5.90
C ILE A 91 10.01 -18.30 5.82
N PHE A 92 9.29 -19.18 6.52
CA PHE A 92 9.55 -20.61 6.46
C PHE A 92 9.34 -21.17 5.04
N SER A 93 8.24 -20.79 4.37
CA SER A 93 7.98 -21.14 2.97
C SER A 93 9.11 -20.69 2.04
N TYR A 94 9.64 -19.47 2.22
CA TYR A 94 10.80 -18.99 1.48
C TYR A 94 12.04 -19.86 1.73
N GLY A 95 12.29 -20.26 2.99
CA GLY A 95 13.47 -21.06 3.37
C GLY A 95 13.51 -22.44 2.72
N ILE A 96 12.36 -23.08 2.51
CA ILE A 96 12.24 -24.42 1.94
C ILE A 96 11.97 -24.42 0.42
N SER A 97 11.67 -23.26 -0.18
CA SER A 97 11.33 -23.20 -1.60
C SER A 97 12.56 -23.41 -2.50
N PRO A 98 12.44 -24.20 -3.57
CA PRO A 98 13.48 -24.30 -4.61
C PRO A 98 13.55 -23.03 -5.48
N CYS A 99 12.43 -22.28 -5.63
CA CYS A 99 12.30 -21.07 -6.45
C CYS A 99 12.37 -19.81 -5.57
N ARG A 100 13.52 -19.58 -4.92
CA ARG A 100 13.66 -18.53 -3.90
C ARG A 100 13.39 -17.10 -4.43
N GLU A 101 13.83 -16.81 -5.65
CA GLU A 101 13.61 -15.46 -6.24
C GLU A 101 12.14 -15.16 -6.43
N ASP A 102 11.36 -16.11 -6.96
CA ASP A 102 9.92 -15.96 -7.16
C ASP A 102 9.18 -15.86 -5.82
N VAL A 103 9.60 -16.62 -4.80
CA VAL A 103 8.99 -16.55 -3.47
C VAL A 103 9.37 -15.24 -2.76
N LEU A 104 10.58 -14.70 -2.99
CA LEU A 104 11.02 -13.47 -2.36
C LEU A 104 10.29 -12.24 -2.92
N LEU A 105 10.26 -12.09 -4.23
CA LEU A 105 9.72 -10.90 -4.90
C LEU A 105 8.29 -11.11 -5.42
N GLY A 106 7.91 -12.36 -5.66
CA GLY A 106 6.68 -12.71 -6.36
C GLY A 106 6.87 -12.73 -7.88
N TYR A 107 5.95 -13.39 -8.56
CA TYR A 107 5.95 -13.44 -10.02
C TYR A 107 5.82 -12.04 -10.61
N PRO A 108 6.60 -11.70 -11.66
CA PRO A 108 6.53 -10.38 -12.30
C PRO A 108 5.10 -10.01 -12.73
N GLY A 109 4.68 -8.81 -12.36
CA GLY A 109 3.31 -8.30 -12.57
C GLY A 109 2.38 -8.49 -11.37
N TRP A 110 2.59 -9.50 -10.52
CA TRP A 110 1.80 -9.76 -9.30
C TRP A 110 2.51 -9.31 -8.02
N TYR A 111 3.83 -9.52 -7.95
CA TYR A 111 4.70 -9.08 -6.86
C TYR A 111 4.20 -9.40 -5.44
N MET A 112 3.54 -10.56 -5.25
CA MET A 112 2.98 -10.98 -3.96
C MET A 112 3.94 -11.86 -3.14
N GLY A 113 5.25 -11.67 -3.33
CA GLY A 113 6.28 -12.41 -2.61
C GLY A 113 6.49 -11.96 -1.16
N LEU A 114 7.46 -12.59 -0.50
CA LEU A 114 7.78 -12.37 0.93
C LEU A 114 8.01 -10.89 1.27
N VAL A 115 8.66 -10.14 0.38
CA VAL A 115 8.90 -8.70 0.57
C VAL A 115 7.56 -7.95 0.72
N THR A 116 6.60 -8.20 -0.17
CA THR A 116 5.28 -7.57 -0.12
C THR A 116 4.52 -7.98 1.15
N GLN A 117 4.57 -9.26 1.51
CA GLN A 117 3.93 -9.77 2.72
C GLN A 117 4.52 -9.11 3.98
N GLY A 118 5.85 -8.95 4.03
CA GLY A 118 6.52 -8.22 5.11
C GLY A 118 6.10 -6.76 5.20
N LEU A 119 5.98 -6.07 4.06
CA LEU A 119 5.49 -4.69 4.01
C LEU A 119 4.04 -4.58 4.51
N LEU A 120 3.15 -5.49 4.10
CA LEU A 120 1.76 -5.52 4.56
C LEU A 120 1.65 -5.74 6.06
N VAL A 121 2.46 -6.65 6.63
CA VAL A 121 2.54 -6.85 8.10
C VAL A 121 3.08 -5.60 8.79
N GLY A 122 4.08 -4.94 8.21
CA GLY A 122 4.60 -3.65 8.70
C GLY A 122 3.53 -2.56 8.72
N ILE A 123 2.75 -2.43 7.63
CA ILE A 123 1.61 -1.51 7.53
C ILE A 123 0.56 -1.83 8.61
N TYR A 124 0.22 -3.11 8.78
CA TYR A 124 -0.72 -3.53 9.83
C TYR A 124 -0.26 -3.02 11.20
N PHE A 125 1.02 -3.21 11.56
CA PHE A 125 1.54 -2.74 12.84
C PHE A 125 1.58 -1.23 12.93
N ALA A 126 1.93 -0.50 11.89
CA ALA A 126 1.92 0.95 11.87
C ALA A 126 0.50 1.50 12.06
N VAL A 127 -0.45 1.04 11.25
CA VAL A 127 -1.84 1.47 11.29
C VAL A 127 -2.50 1.09 12.61
N SER A 128 -2.37 -0.17 13.03
CA SER A 128 -3.03 -0.65 14.27
C SER A 128 -2.54 0.07 15.53
N ARG A 129 -1.34 0.67 15.52
CA ARG A 129 -0.75 1.34 16.68
C ARG A 129 -0.88 2.86 16.66
N TYR A 130 -0.86 3.47 15.49
CA TYR A 130 -0.75 4.92 15.35
C TYR A 130 -1.92 5.58 14.64
N TYR A 131 -2.74 4.82 13.89
CA TYR A 131 -3.91 5.41 13.26
C TYR A 131 -5.04 5.68 14.27
N ASP A 132 -5.56 6.88 14.25
CA ASP A 132 -6.58 7.36 15.18
C ASP A 132 -8.03 6.99 14.80
N GLY A 133 -8.22 6.37 13.62
CA GLY A 133 -9.55 5.97 13.14
C GLY A 133 -10.34 7.09 12.47
N SER A 134 -9.68 8.12 11.96
CA SER A 134 -10.34 9.25 11.26
C SER A 134 -11.26 8.76 10.12
N ARG A 135 -12.50 9.23 10.12
CA ARG A 135 -13.50 8.87 9.08
C ARG A 135 -13.19 9.46 7.71
N SER A 136 -12.35 10.49 7.63
CA SER A 136 -11.97 11.15 6.38
C SER A 136 -11.30 10.20 5.39
N ILE A 137 -10.59 9.16 5.87
CA ILE A 137 -9.95 8.18 5.00
C ILE A 137 -10.98 7.39 4.16
N TRP A 138 -12.16 7.11 4.73
CA TRP A 138 -13.24 6.42 4.01
C TRP A 138 -13.85 7.29 2.92
N TRP A 139 -13.96 8.61 3.17
CA TRP A 139 -14.39 9.56 2.14
C TRP A 139 -13.37 9.66 1.01
N ILE A 140 -12.09 9.72 1.34
CA ILE A 140 -11.00 9.73 0.34
C ILE A 140 -11.06 8.46 -0.51
N ALA A 141 -11.15 7.29 0.12
CA ALA A 141 -11.27 6.01 -0.58
C ALA A 141 -12.51 5.95 -1.48
N GLY A 142 -13.66 6.41 -0.97
CA GLY A 142 -14.93 6.44 -1.72
C GLY A 142 -14.88 7.38 -2.93
N ILE A 143 -14.34 8.59 -2.76
CA ILE A 143 -14.16 9.55 -3.86
C ILE A 143 -13.20 8.97 -4.91
N THR A 144 -12.08 8.40 -4.48
CA THR A 144 -11.11 7.79 -5.41
C THR A 144 -11.72 6.61 -6.17
N ALA A 145 -12.47 5.74 -5.49
CA ALA A 145 -13.20 4.65 -6.13
C ALA A 145 -14.21 5.17 -7.15
N GLY A 146 -14.94 6.24 -6.84
CA GLY A 146 -15.85 6.92 -7.76
C GLY A 146 -15.14 7.43 -9.02
N ILE A 147 -13.99 8.11 -8.85
CA ILE A 147 -13.17 8.61 -9.97
C ILE A 147 -12.69 7.45 -10.85
N VAL A 148 -12.13 6.39 -10.24
CA VAL A 148 -11.63 5.22 -10.96
C VAL A 148 -12.76 4.52 -11.73
N THR A 149 -13.92 4.35 -11.11
CA THR A 149 -15.11 3.77 -11.76
C THR A 149 -15.58 4.64 -12.92
N PHE A 150 -15.63 5.96 -12.72
CA PHE A 150 -16.05 6.91 -13.76
C PHE A 150 -15.11 6.86 -14.98
N ILE A 151 -13.79 6.85 -14.76
CA ILE A 151 -12.81 6.67 -15.84
C ILE A 151 -13.02 5.34 -16.55
N GLY A 152 -13.27 4.26 -15.82
CA GLY A 152 -13.56 2.94 -16.41
C GLY A 152 -14.84 2.94 -17.27
N LEU A 153 -15.88 3.64 -16.85
CA LEU A 153 -17.09 3.81 -17.65
C LEU A 153 -16.83 4.60 -18.92
N LEU A 154 -16.05 5.69 -18.87
CA LEU A 154 -15.66 6.44 -20.06
C LEU A 154 -14.85 5.56 -21.02
N ASN A 155 -13.89 4.79 -20.51
CA ASN A 155 -13.13 3.84 -21.33
C ASN A 155 -14.04 2.81 -22.00
N ARG A 156 -15.07 2.33 -21.32
CA ARG A 156 -16.08 1.40 -21.89
C ARG A 156 -16.90 2.03 -23.03
N LEU A 157 -17.08 3.34 -23.00
CA LEU A 157 -17.76 4.13 -24.03
C LEU A 157 -16.79 4.59 -25.15
N ASP A 158 -15.58 4.06 -25.18
CA ASP A 158 -14.49 4.42 -26.11
C ASP A 158 -14.02 5.90 -25.96
N ILE A 159 -14.23 6.48 -24.78
CA ILE A 159 -13.78 7.82 -24.42
C ILE A 159 -12.52 7.70 -23.56
N ASP A 160 -11.33 7.76 -24.16
CA ASP A 160 -10.04 7.67 -23.46
C ASP A 160 -9.49 9.06 -23.11
N VAL A 161 -10.08 9.69 -22.07
CA VAL A 161 -9.71 11.04 -21.62
C VAL A 161 -8.22 11.14 -21.20
N LEU A 162 -7.69 10.07 -20.60
CA LEU A 162 -6.31 10.05 -20.09
C LEU A 162 -5.29 9.49 -21.07
N GLY A 163 -5.72 9.03 -22.26
CA GLY A 163 -4.87 8.35 -23.22
C GLY A 163 -4.28 7.05 -22.62
N THR A 164 -5.10 6.33 -21.86
CA THR A 164 -4.68 5.15 -21.07
C THR A 164 -4.20 4.01 -21.98
N PHE A 165 -4.78 3.87 -23.16
CA PHE A 165 -4.48 2.82 -24.14
C PHE A 165 -3.32 3.14 -25.09
N ARG A 166 -2.71 4.32 -24.99
CA ARG A 166 -1.57 4.67 -25.85
C ARG A 166 -0.38 3.75 -25.58
N GLY A 167 0.17 3.17 -26.66
CA GLY A 167 1.32 2.26 -26.60
C GLY A 167 0.95 0.78 -26.39
N MET A 168 -0.34 0.43 -26.38
CA MET A 168 -0.79 -0.98 -26.37
C MET A 168 -1.02 -1.46 -27.80
N GLU A 169 -0.38 -2.58 -28.19
CA GLU A 169 -0.46 -3.13 -29.56
C GLU A 169 -1.86 -3.65 -29.95
N ASN A 170 -2.68 -4.05 -28.97
CA ASN A 170 -4.04 -4.59 -29.17
C ASN A 170 -5.11 -3.63 -28.65
N GLY A 171 -5.08 -2.38 -29.06
CA GLY A 171 -5.91 -1.31 -28.50
C GLY A 171 -7.43 -1.56 -28.57
N GLU A 172 -7.93 -2.24 -29.61
CA GLU A 172 -9.38 -2.47 -29.77
C GLU A 172 -9.93 -3.45 -28.73
N TRP A 173 -9.24 -4.56 -28.47
CA TRP A 173 -9.69 -5.54 -27.50
C TRP A 173 -9.67 -4.97 -26.06
N ASN A 174 -8.66 -4.17 -25.74
CA ASN A 174 -8.52 -3.55 -24.43
C ASN A 174 -9.53 -2.42 -24.18
N ARG A 175 -9.97 -1.70 -25.21
CA ARG A 175 -10.94 -0.59 -25.12
C ARG A 175 -12.32 -1.07 -24.68
N THR A 176 -12.69 -2.31 -25.00
CA THR A 176 -13.99 -2.86 -24.58
C THR A 176 -14.05 -3.25 -23.11
N GLN A 177 -12.92 -3.21 -22.41
CA GLN A 177 -12.80 -3.59 -21.00
C GLN A 177 -12.78 -2.34 -20.10
N LEU A 178 -13.35 -2.49 -18.88
CA LEU A 178 -13.36 -1.44 -17.85
C LEU A 178 -12.00 -1.36 -17.15
N LEU A 179 -10.91 -1.12 -17.89
CA LEU A 179 -9.56 -1.16 -17.33
C LEU A 179 -9.25 0.00 -16.40
N SER A 180 -9.76 1.22 -16.73
CA SER A 180 -9.52 2.42 -15.95
C SER A 180 -8.02 2.63 -15.64
N THR A 181 -7.73 3.29 -14.53
CA THR A 181 -6.36 3.44 -14.00
C THR A 181 -5.87 2.22 -13.24
N ILE A 182 -6.70 1.21 -13.02
CA ILE A 182 -6.34 -0.02 -12.31
C ILE A 182 -5.61 -0.99 -13.25
N GLY A 183 -6.01 -1.03 -14.53
CA GLY A 183 -5.35 -1.81 -15.57
C GLY A 183 -5.61 -3.31 -15.52
N ASN A 184 -6.62 -3.76 -14.76
CA ASN A 184 -7.01 -5.16 -14.69
C ASN A 184 -8.53 -5.26 -14.66
N ASN A 185 -9.09 -6.13 -15.50
CA ASN A 185 -10.53 -6.40 -15.59
C ASN A 185 -10.99 -7.62 -14.78
N ASN A 186 -10.08 -8.29 -14.07
CA ASN A 186 -10.37 -9.48 -13.29
C ASN A 186 -10.59 -9.19 -11.80
N TRP A 187 -10.92 -7.95 -11.45
CA TRP A 187 -11.24 -7.55 -10.08
C TRP A 187 -12.74 -7.45 -9.90
#